data_1509609bb41a650df8c25d6e4e6bc512
#
_entry.id   1509609bb41a650df8c25d6e4e6bc512
#
_cell.length_a   1.000
_cell.length_b   1.000
_cell.length_c   1.000
_cell.angle_alpha   90.00
_cell.angle_beta   90.00
_cell.angle_gamma   90.00
#
_symmetry.space_group_name_H-M   'P 1'
#
loop_
_entity.id
_entity.type
_entity.pdbx_description
1 polymer ?
#
loop_
_entity_poly.entity_id
_entity_poly.type
_entity_poly.pdbx_seq_one_letter_code
_entity_poly.pdbx_strand_id
1 'polypeptide(L)'
;MAPAGDPLETGLVASLARPGGNVTGVSTAAAEVAGKTIELIHEVFPSARRVAVLANATDSFTKPYLAQVEDGGRRTGLAIETFMQRPDAPLEPAFEAMRAKAADALIVQGTMSRKEVVELAIKYRLASFGSQRTWPMAGGLMSASFAEMYALAAGYVDKVLKGRKPADLPVAQPTKFDLVINMKTAKALGLTIPEAFLVRADAVIE
;
A
#
# COMPACT_ATOMS: atom_id res chain seq x y z
N MET A 1 -5.89 7.97 -17.23
CA MET A 1 -5.68 6.68 -16.53
C MET A 1 -6.41 6.66 -15.21
N ALA A 2 -6.94 5.51 -14.84
CA ALA A 2 -7.37 5.25 -13.45
C ALA A 2 -6.15 5.45 -12.52
N PRO A 3 -6.33 5.53 -11.19
CA PRO A 3 -5.21 5.64 -10.28
C PRO A 3 -4.14 4.57 -10.56
N ALA A 4 -2.92 4.99 -10.87
CA ALA A 4 -1.79 4.13 -11.22
C ALA A 4 -0.67 4.25 -10.17
N GLY A 5 0.11 3.19 -9.99
CA GLY A 5 1.15 3.11 -8.96
C GLY A 5 2.17 4.24 -9.06
N ASP A 6 2.99 4.20 -10.07
CA ASP A 6 3.94 5.26 -10.39
C ASP A 6 4.08 5.39 -11.92
N PRO A 7 3.36 6.34 -12.52
CA PRO A 7 3.34 6.49 -13.97
C PRO A 7 4.66 7.04 -14.55
N LEU A 8 5.49 7.69 -13.74
CA LEU A 8 6.80 8.17 -14.15
C LEU A 8 7.81 7.03 -14.19
N GLU A 9 7.97 6.29 -13.10
CA GLU A 9 8.91 5.17 -12.99
C GLU A 9 8.55 4.01 -13.92
N THR A 10 7.27 3.82 -14.22
CA THR A 10 6.80 2.82 -15.20
C THR A 10 6.86 3.29 -16.64
N GLY A 11 7.31 4.52 -16.91
CA GLY A 11 7.45 5.08 -18.25
C GLY A 11 6.14 5.41 -18.97
N LEU A 12 5.01 5.45 -18.27
CA LEU A 12 3.70 5.80 -18.84
C LEU A 12 3.60 7.28 -19.22
N VAL A 13 4.35 8.15 -18.54
CA VAL A 13 4.40 9.60 -18.81
C VAL A 13 5.83 10.11 -18.73
N ALA A 14 6.16 11.13 -19.51
CA ALA A 14 7.49 11.73 -19.51
C ALA A 14 7.77 12.56 -18.25
N SER A 15 6.75 13.22 -17.72
CA SER A 15 6.79 13.90 -16.41
C SER A 15 5.37 14.04 -15.86
N LEU A 16 5.24 14.26 -14.55
CA LEU A 16 3.92 14.48 -13.93
C LEU A 16 3.31 15.82 -14.38
N ALA A 17 4.12 16.86 -14.50
CA ALA A 17 3.67 18.20 -14.89
C ALA A 17 3.28 18.29 -16.38
N ARG A 18 3.97 17.55 -17.24
CA ARG A 18 3.74 17.52 -18.70
C ARG A 18 3.85 16.07 -19.19
N PRO A 19 2.74 15.32 -19.19
CA PRO A 19 2.75 13.91 -19.59
C PRO A 19 3.27 13.69 -21.00
N GLY A 20 3.01 14.62 -21.92
CA GLY A 20 3.58 14.66 -23.27
C GLY A 20 2.99 13.69 -24.29
N GLY A 21 2.16 12.75 -23.84
CA GLY A 21 1.56 11.70 -24.68
C GLY A 21 0.03 11.69 -24.61
N ASN A 22 -0.55 10.51 -24.82
CA ASN A 22 -1.99 10.28 -24.76
C ASN A 22 -2.48 9.78 -23.40
N VAL A 23 -1.62 9.82 -22.37
CA VAL A 23 -1.90 9.35 -20.99
C VAL A 23 -1.85 10.52 -20.02
N THR A 24 -2.89 10.65 -19.21
CA THR A 24 -2.96 11.52 -18.03
C THR A 24 -3.84 10.89 -16.98
N GLY A 25 -3.95 11.47 -15.80
CA GLY A 25 -4.85 11.02 -14.72
C GLY A 25 -4.28 11.22 -13.33
N VAL A 26 -4.37 10.19 -12.48
CA VAL A 26 -3.99 10.26 -11.07
C VAL A 26 -2.90 9.22 -10.76
N SER A 27 -1.82 9.65 -10.13
CA SER A 27 -0.82 8.75 -9.51
C SER A 27 -1.26 8.41 -8.09
N THR A 28 -1.14 7.15 -7.68
CA THR A 28 -1.39 6.75 -6.30
C THR A 28 -0.20 7.02 -5.38
N ALA A 29 0.95 7.39 -5.93
CA ALA A 29 2.22 7.48 -5.20
C ALA A 29 2.46 6.24 -4.30
N ALA A 30 2.06 5.05 -4.79
CA ALA A 30 2.01 3.83 -3.98
C ALA A 30 3.38 3.40 -3.46
N ALA A 31 4.46 3.70 -4.18
CA ALA A 31 5.81 3.44 -3.73
C ALA A 31 6.15 4.32 -2.51
N GLU A 32 5.85 5.62 -2.55
CA GLU A 32 6.05 6.53 -1.42
C GLU A 32 5.22 6.12 -0.21
N VAL A 33 3.95 5.76 -0.43
CA VAL A 33 3.07 5.24 0.63
C VAL A 33 3.64 3.97 1.27
N ALA A 34 4.21 3.07 0.47
CA ALA A 34 4.82 1.85 0.98
C ALA A 34 6.02 2.15 1.90
N GLY A 35 6.90 3.08 1.51
CA GLY A 35 8.00 3.55 2.35
C GLY A 35 7.51 4.15 3.68
N LYS A 36 6.49 5.01 3.62
CA LYS A 36 5.85 5.57 4.83
C LYS A 36 5.17 4.52 5.69
N THR A 37 4.62 3.46 5.08
CA THR A 37 4.01 2.36 5.86
C THR A 37 5.05 1.64 6.71
N ILE A 38 6.30 1.52 6.27
CA ILE A 38 7.41 0.99 7.10
C ILE A 38 7.65 1.88 8.32
N GLU A 39 7.64 3.20 8.15
CA GLU A 39 7.79 4.15 9.26
C GLU A 39 6.62 4.01 10.26
N LEU A 40 5.39 3.86 9.77
CA LEU A 40 4.20 3.62 10.60
C LEU A 40 4.31 2.30 11.38
N ILE A 41 4.79 1.22 10.75
CA ILE A 41 5.02 -0.06 11.43
C ILE A 41 6.02 0.10 12.58
N HIS A 42 7.13 0.79 12.34
CA HIS A 42 8.14 1.05 13.37
C HIS A 42 7.59 1.88 14.53
N GLU A 43 6.74 2.89 14.23
CA GLU A 43 6.11 3.75 15.23
C GLU A 43 5.09 2.97 16.09
N VAL A 44 4.24 2.14 15.45
CA VAL A 44 3.20 1.37 16.15
C VAL A 44 3.76 0.16 16.90
N PHE A 45 4.78 -0.47 16.33
CA PHE A 45 5.42 -1.67 16.88
C PHE A 45 6.94 -1.46 17.06
N PRO A 46 7.37 -0.70 18.08
CA PRO A 46 8.81 -0.42 18.28
C PRO A 46 9.66 -1.66 18.55
N SER A 47 9.04 -2.76 18.98
CA SER A 47 9.70 -4.06 19.19
C SER A 47 9.86 -4.87 17.90
N ALA A 48 9.17 -4.53 16.82
CA ALA A 48 9.31 -5.23 15.54
C ALA A 48 10.76 -5.16 15.02
N ARG A 49 11.19 -6.23 14.39
CA ARG A 49 12.53 -6.34 13.81
C ARG A 49 12.48 -6.74 12.35
N ARG A 50 11.45 -7.46 11.93
CA ARG A 50 11.34 -8.01 10.59
C ARG A 50 9.95 -7.80 10.00
N VAL A 51 9.91 -7.23 8.80
CA VAL A 51 8.68 -7.00 8.03
C VAL A 51 8.71 -7.86 6.78
N ALA A 52 7.71 -8.72 6.64
CA ALA A 52 7.45 -9.45 5.41
C ALA A 52 6.77 -8.53 4.39
N VAL A 53 7.10 -8.68 3.12
CA VAL A 53 6.48 -7.96 2.01
C VAL A 53 5.94 -8.98 1.03
N LEU A 54 4.61 -9.06 0.89
CA LEU A 54 3.97 -9.86 -0.14
C LEU A 54 3.84 -9.02 -1.41
N ALA A 55 4.60 -9.37 -2.44
CA ALA A 55 4.70 -8.61 -3.68
C ALA A 55 4.33 -9.46 -4.91
N ASN A 56 3.78 -8.80 -5.92
CA ASN A 56 3.36 -9.44 -7.17
C ASN A 56 4.56 -9.63 -8.11
N ALA A 57 4.89 -10.87 -8.42
CA ALA A 57 6.01 -11.23 -9.29
C ALA A 57 5.82 -10.80 -10.76
N THR A 58 4.59 -10.49 -11.18
CA THR A 58 4.26 -10.17 -12.58
C THR A 58 3.93 -8.69 -12.81
N ASP A 59 3.93 -7.87 -11.75
CA ASP A 59 3.62 -6.45 -11.83
C ASP A 59 4.90 -5.64 -12.09
N SER A 60 4.94 -4.88 -13.17
CA SER A 60 6.06 -3.99 -13.52
C SER A 60 6.34 -2.91 -12.44
N PHE A 61 5.33 -2.56 -11.66
CA PHE A 61 5.44 -1.62 -10.55
C PHE A 61 6.13 -2.21 -9.31
N THR A 62 6.29 -3.54 -9.22
CA THR A 62 6.89 -4.18 -8.01
C THR A 62 8.30 -3.70 -7.73
N LYS A 63 9.13 -3.48 -8.76
CA LYS A 63 10.51 -3.01 -8.56
C LYS A 63 10.59 -1.63 -7.88
N PRO A 64 9.96 -0.56 -8.36
CA PRO A 64 9.97 0.74 -7.66
C PRO A 64 9.29 0.67 -6.29
N TYR A 65 8.24 -0.14 -6.13
CA TYR A 65 7.58 -0.39 -4.85
C TYR A 65 8.55 -0.96 -3.81
N LEU A 66 9.26 -2.04 -4.14
CA LEU A 66 10.22 -2.67 -3.23
C LEU A 66 11.40 -1.75 -2.89
N ALA A 67 11.89 -0.96 -3.85
CA ALA A 67 12.96 0.00 -3.59
C ALA A 67 12.61 0.98 -2.46
N GLN A 68 11.37 1.49 -2.41
CA GLN A 68 10.90 2.38 -1.36
C GLN A 68 10.68 1.66 -0.03
N VAL A 69 10.19 0.41 -0.06
CA VAL A 69 10.04 -0.42 1.15
C VAL A 69 11.41 -0.70 1.77
N GLU A 70 12.39 -1.10 0.97
CA GLU A 70 13.76 -1.37 1.41
C GLU A 70 14.43 -0.10 1.96
N ASP A 71 14.21 1.05 1.32
CA ASP A 71 14.69 2.33 1.82
C ASP A 71 14.08 2.67 3.18
N GLY A 72 12.76 2.50 3.34
CA GLY A 72 12.08 2.64 4.62
C GLY A 72 12.68 1.70 5.69
N GLY A 73 12.95 0.45 5.32
CA GLY A 73 13.62 -0.52 6.19
C GLY A 73 15.00 -0.05 6.66
N ARG A 74 15.81 0.46 5.74
CA ARG A 74 17.14 1.04 6.10
C ARG A 74 17.03 2.21 7.08
N ARG A 75 16.06 3.12 6.85
CA ARG A 75 15.85 4.29 7.73
C ARG A 75 15.37 3.91 9.13
N THR A 76 14.55 2.87 9.25
CA THR A 76 13.96 2.44 10.53
C THR A 76 14.73 1.34 11.24
N GLY A 77 15.70 0.70 10.57
CA GLY A 77 16.42 -0.45 11.10
C GLY A 77 15.61 -1.76 11.05
N LEU A 78 14.48 -1.79 10.33
CA LEU A 78 13.67 -2.97 10.13
C LEU A 78 14.24 -3.84 8.99
N ALA A 79 14.42 -5.13 9.25
CA ALA A 79 14.79 -6.08 8.21
C ALA A 79 13.59 -6.34 7.29
N ILE A 80 13.78 -6.17 6.00
CA ILE A 80 12.75 -6.41 4.98
C ILE A 80 12.96 -7.78 4.35
N GLU A 81 11.91 -8.62 4.38
CA GLU A 81 11.90 -9.96 3.78
C GLU A 81 10.84 -10.01 2.68
N THR A 82 11.28 -10.06 1.43
CA THR A 82 10.37 -10.04 0.27
C THR A 82 9.93 -11.45 -0.12
N PHE A 83 8.62 -11.63 -0.29
CA PHE A 83 7.97 -12.84 -0.77
C PHE A 83 7.27 -12.52 -2.10
N MET A 84 7.93 -12.87 -3.19
CA MET A 84 7.41 -12.67 -4.55
C MET A 84 6.44 -13.79 -4.90
N GLN A 85 5.20 -13.44 -5.21
CA GLN A 85 4.16 -14.40 -5.57
C GLN A 85 3.44 -13.98 -6.84
N ARG A 86 3.04 -14.95 -7.64
CA ARG A 86 2.08 -14.70 -8.72
C ARG A 86 0.67 -14.56 -8.11
N PRO A 87 -0.21 -13.69 -8.65
CA PRO A 87 -1.56 -13.52 -8.10
C PRO A 87 -2.42 -14.79 -8.10
N ASP A 88 -2.13 -15.75 -8.97
CA ASP A 88 -2.82 -17.03 -9.13
C ASP A 88 -2.19 -18.19 -8.33
N ALA A 89 -1.03 -17.96 -7.70
CA ALA A 89 -0.34 -18.99 -6.94
C ALA A 89 -0.96 -19.20 -5.55
N PRO A 90 -0.85 -20.43 -4.99
CA PRO A 90 -1.20 -20.69 -3.59
C PRO A 90 -0.36 -19.83 -2.64
N LEU A 91 -1.02 -19.21 -1.66
CA LEU A 91 -0.35 -18.27 -0.73
C LEU A 91 0.15 -18.94 0.56
N GLU A 92 -0.44 -20.06 0.95
CA GLU A 92 -0.11 -20.75 2.19
C GLU A 92 1.40 -20.98 2.38
N PRO A 93 2.17 -21.48 1.36
CA PRO A 93 3.61 -21.69 1.52
C PRO A 93 4.39 -20.39 1.81
N ALA A 94 3.93 -19.26 1.25
CA ALA A 94 4.57 -17.97 1.53
C ALA A 94 4.34 -17.55 2.99
N PHE A 95 3.15 -17.78 3.54
CA PHE A 95 2.84 -17.47 4.95
C PHE A 95 3.58 -18.40 5.92
N GLU A 96 3.74 -19.68 5.58
CA GLU A 96 4.58 -20.61 6.34
C GLU A 96 6.05 -20.12 6.38
N ALA A 97 6.56 -19.67 5.25
CA ALA A 97 7.91 -19.12 5.17
C ALA A 97 8.05 -17.80 5.94
N MET A 98 7.05 -16.90 5.91
CA MET A 98 7.03 -15.69 6.73
C MET A 98 7.10 -16.03 8.22
N ARG A 99 6.33 -17.03 8.66
CA ARG A 99 6.35 -17.50 10.05
C ARG A 99 7.70 -18.12 10.41
N ALA A 100 8.27 -18.96 9.55
CA ALA A 100 9.58 -19.58 9.77
C ALA A 100 10.70 -18.55 9.91
N LYS A 101 10.57 -17.42 9.21
CA LYS A 101 11.49 -16.28 9.33
C LYS A 101 11.15 -15.33 10.48
N ALA A 102 10.17 -15.65 11.32
CA ALA A 102 9.72 -14.83 12.43
C ALA A 102 9.40 -13.38 12.01
N ALA A 103 8.60 -13.21 10.95
CA ALA A 103 8.11 -11.90 10.56
C ALA A 103 7.15 -11.34 11.63
N ASP A 104 7.34 -10.07 12.01
CA ASP A 104 6.53 -9.37 13.02
C ASP A 104 5.32 -8.68 12.39
N ALA A 105 5.47 -8.24 11.14
CA ALA A 105 4.43 -7.56 10.37
C ALA A 105 4.48 -7.96 8.89
N LEU A 106 3.39 -7.69 8.17
CA LEU A 106 3.23 -7.96 6.74
C LEU A 106 2.76 -6.71 6.01
N ILE A 107 3.49 -6.27 5.01
CA ILE A 107 3.00 -5.31 4.00
C ILE A 107 2.52 -6.06 2.77
N VAL A 108 1.37 -5.68 2.24
CA VAL A 108 0.75 -6.30 1.07
C VAL A 108 0.69 -5.28 -0.06
N GLN A 109 1.38 -5.58 -1.18
CA GLN A 109 1.26 -4.78 -2.39
C GLN A 109 -0.19 -4.80 -2.89
N GLY A 110 -0.71 -3.66 -3.35
CA GLY A 110 -2.13 -3.49 -3.69
C GLY A 110 -2.68 -4.54 -4.65
N THR A 111 -1.89 -5.00 -5.63
CA THR A 111 -2.27 -6.06 -6.59
C THR A 111 -2.34 -7.46 -5.98
N MET A 112 -1.84 -7.62 -4.74
CA MET A 112 -1.95 -8.86 -3.95
C MET A 112 -3.04 -8.77 -2.87
N SER A 113 -3.78 -7.66 -2.78
CA SER A 113 -4.82 -7.43 -1.76
C SER A 113 -6.07 -8.28 -2.06
N ARG A 114 -6.09 -9.49 -1.53
CA ARG A 114 -7.21 -10.45 -1.65
C ARG A 114 -7.71 -10.86 -0.27
N LYS A 115 -8.98 -11.27 -0.17
CA LYS A 115 -9.59 -11.76 1.07
C LYS A 115 -8.78 -12.89 1.72
N GLU A 116 -8.31 -13.83 0.91
CA GLU A 116 -7.45 -14.94 1.34
C GLU A 116 -6.17 -14.47 2.07
N VAL A 117 -5.55 -13.38 1.61
CA VAL A 117 -4.36 -12.80 2.25
C VAL A 117 -4.68 -12.29 3.65
N VAL A 118 -5.86 -11.67 3.84
CA VAL A 118 -6.33 -11.23 5.16
C VAL A 118 -6.56 -12.43 6.09
N GLU A 119 -7.25 -13.46 5.60
CA GLU A 119 -7.54 -14.68 6.37
C GLU A 119 -6.26 -15.38 6.81
N LEU A 120 -5.28 -15.50 5.92
CA LEU A 120 -3.96 -16.06 6.22
C LEU A 120 -3.18 -15.17 7.20
N ALA A 121 -3.20 -13.84 7.04
CA ALA A 121 -2.54 -12.94 7.97
C ALA A 121 -3.07 -13.12 9.40
N ILE A 122 -4.39 -13.24 9.58
CA ILE A 122 -5.01 -13.52 10.87
C ILE A 122 -4.60 -14.91 11.38
N LYS A 123 -4.69 -15.96 10.54
CA LYS A 123 -4.32 -17.34 10.87
C LYS A 123 -2.88 -17.44 11.37
N TYR A 124 -1.95 -16.76 10.71
CA TYR A 124 -0.53 -16.75 11.04
C TYR A 124 -0.14 -15.66 12.05
N ARG A 125 -1.14 -14.92 12.60
CA ARG A 125 -0.98 -13.85 13.60
C ARG A 125 -0.04 -12.73 13.15
N LEU A 126 -0.07 -12.39 11.85
CA LEU A 126 0.72 -11.30 11.27
C LEU A 126 -0.09 -10.00 11.24
N ALA A 127 0.44 -8.95 11.84
CA ALA A 127 -0.10 -7.61 11.70
C ALA A 127 0.03 -7.16 10.24
N SER A 128 -1.08 -7.03 9.51
CA SER A 128 -1.06 -6.80 8.07
C SER A 128 -1.44 -5.37 7.67
N PHE A 129 -0.66 -4.81 6.75
CA PHE A 129 -0.76 -3.43 6.26
C PHE A 129 -1.01 -3.43 4.76
N GLY A 130 -2.01 -2.67 4.32
CA GLY A 130 -2.35 -2.50 2.91
C GLY A 130 -2.37 -1.04 2.48
N SER A 131 -2.48 -0.81 1.19
CA SER A 131 -2.51 0.53 0.58
C SER A 131 -3.91 0.96 0.13
N GLN A 132 -4.96 0.28 0.60
CA GLN A 132 -6.35 0.58 0.24
C GLN A 132 -7.23 0.62 1.49
N ARG A 133 -8.13 1.61 1.56
CA ARG A 133 -9.10 1.75 2.65
C ARG A 133 -9.95 0.49 2.89
N THR A 134 -10.18 -0.30 1.86
CA THR A 134 -10.90 -1.59 1.93
C THR A 134 -10.13 -2.68 2.67
N TRP A 135 -8.82 -2.55 2.86
CA TRP A 135 -7.99 -3.53 3.53
C TRP A 135 -8.38 -3.75 5.00
N PRO A 136 -8.46 -2.72 5.86
CA PRO A 136 -8.93 -2.87 7.22
C PRO A 136 -10.41 -3.29 7.29
N MET A 137 -11.23 -2.85 6.34
CA MET A 137 -12.65 -3.27 6.25
C MET A 137 -12.79 -4.78 5.99
N ALA A 138 -11.84 -5.38 5.27
CA ALA A 138 -11.80 -6.82 5.04
C ALA A 138 -11.18 -7.63 6.19
N GLY A 139 -10.67 -6.96 7.24
CA GLY A 139 -10.04 -7.59 8.40
C GLY A 139 -8.52 -7.42 8.49
N GLY A 140 -7.88 -6.70 7.57
CA GLY A 140 -6.48 -6.27 7.74
C GLY A 140 -6.33 -5.33 8.93
N LEU A 141 -5.12 -5.18 9.47
CA LEU A 141 -4.93 -4.32 10.64
C LEU A 141 -5.02 -2.83 10.31
N MET A 142 -4.34 -2.40 9.27
CA MET A 142 -4.20 -0.99 8.97
C MET A 142 -4.03 -0.75 7.46
N SER A 143 -4.51 0.38 6.99
CA SER A 143 -4.17 0.89 5.67
C SER A 143 -3.72 2.33 5.74
N ALA A 144 -2.74 2.62 4.91
CA ALA A 144 -2.29 3.96 4.59
C ALA A 144 -2.49 4.18 3.08
N SER A 145 -3.24 5.19 2.71
CA SER A 145 -3.58 5.47 1.32
C SER A 145 -3.78 6.96 1.10
N PHE A 146 -3.99 7.36 -0.15
CA PHE A 146 -4.48 8.70 -0.43
C PHE A 146 -5.99 8.69 -0.65
N ALA A 147 -6.69 9.65 -0.03
CA ALA A 147 -8.11 9.85 -0.20
C ALA A 147 -8.45 10.44 -1.59
N GLU A 148 -9.71 10.30 -2.00
CA GLU A 148 -10.31 11.01 -3.14
C GLU A 148 -9.72 10.72 -4.52
N MET A 149 -8.86 9.70 -4.68
CA MET A 149 -8.23 9.38 -5.96
C MET A 149 -9.22 9.14 -7.10
N TYR A 150 -10.33 8.46 -6.82
CA TYR A 150 -11.35 8.17 -7.83
C TYR A 150 -12.17 9.40 -8.20
N ALA A 151 -12.45 10.31 -7.26
CA ALA A 151 -13.10 11.58 -7.55
C ALA A 151 -12.21 12.47 -8.43
N LEU A 152 -10.91 12.52 -8.13
CA LEU A 152 -9.94 13.20 -8.98
C LEU A 152 -9.90 12.58 -10.39
N ALA A 153 -9.86 11.25 -10.49
CA ALA A 153 -9.85 10.56 -11.78
C ALA A 153 -11.11 10.86 -12.61
N ALA A 154 -12.28 10.91 -11.99
CA ALA A 154 -13.53 11.29 -12.66
C ALA A 154 -13.46 12.72 -13.23
N GLY A 155 -12.86 13.67 -12.51
CA GLY A 155 -12.61 15.02 -13.02
C GLY A 155 -11.67 15.05 -14.25
N TYR A 156 -10.72 14.13 -14.36
CA TYR A 156 -9.88 13.98 -15.55
C TYR A 156 -10.67 13.43 -16.75
N VAL A 157 -11.53 12.44 -16.51
CA VAL A 157 -12.43 11.91 -17.54
C VAL A 157 -13.30 13.02 -18.11
N ASP A 158 -13.94 13.82 -17.27
CA ASP A 158 -14.77 14.95 -17.69
C ASP A 158 -13.98 15.95 -18.56
N LYS A 159 -12.76 16.32 -18.16
CA LYS A 159 -11.91 17.25 -18.93
C LYS A 159 -11.56 16.68 -20.31
N VAL A 160 -11.21 15.38 -20.40
CA VAL A 160 -10.87 14.74 -21.66
C VAL A 160 -12.09 14.62 -22.57
N LEU A 161 -13.27 14.25 -22.04
CA LEU A 161 -14.52 14.20 -22.79
C LEU A 161 -14.95 15.59 -23.31
N LYS A 162 -14.57 16.66 -22.62
CA LYS A 162 -14.75 18.05 -23.05
C LYS A 162 -13.67 18.55 -24.02
N GLY A 163 -12.84 17.66 -24.56
CA GLY A 163 -11.86 17.95 -25.60
C GLY A 163 -10.48 18.41 -25.12
N ARG A 164 -10.19 18.39 -23.82
CA ARG A 164 -8.82 18.68 -23.36
C ARG A 164 -7.88 17.53 -23.76
N LYS A 165 -6.71 17.87 -24.25
CA LYS A 165 -5.72 16.86 -24.65
C LYS A 165 -5.04 16.27 -23.38
N PRO A 166 -4.88 14.95 -23.27
CA PRO A 166 -4.16 14.33 -22.16
C PRO A 166 -2.74 14.89 -21.95
N ALA A 167 -2.04 15.19 -23.04
CA ALA A 167 -0.70 15.78 -23.01
C ALA A 167 -0.60 17.11 -22.24
N ASP A 168 -1.70 17.88 -22.22
CA ASP A 168 -1.77 19.19 -21.59
C ASP A 168 -2.33 19.15 -20.15
N LEU A 169 -2.71 17.97 -19.69
CA LEU A 169 -3.27 17.77 -18.35
C LEU A 169 -2.21 17.15 -17.44
N PRO A 170 -1.65 17.88 -16.46
CA PRO A 170 -0.71 17.31 -15.48
C PRO A 170 -1.28 16.07 -14.81
N VAL A 171 -0.44 15.08 -14.50
CA VAL A 171 -0.85 13.95 -13.66
C VAL A 171 -1.02 14.45 -12.23
N ALA A 172 -2.21 14.26 -11.65
CA ALA A 172 -2.46 14.65 -10.26
C ALA A 172 -1.83 13.64 -9.30
N GLN A 173 -1.29 14.16 -8.21
CA GLN A 173 -0.95 13.38 -7.03
C GLN A 173 -1.86 13.85 -5.89
N PRO A 174 -2.58 12.95 -5.21
CA PRO A 174 -3.36 13.30 -4.04
C PRO A 174 -2.41 13.74 -2.91
N THR A 175 -2.85 14.70 -2.12
CA THR A 175 -2.07 15.22 -0.98
C THR A 175 -2.67 14.82 0.36
N LYS A 176 -3.96 14.44 0.37
CA LYS A 176 -4.66 14.04 1.58
C LYS A 176 -4.41 12.57 1.88
N PHE A 177 -3.67 12.31 2.93
CA PHE A 177 -3.42 10.97 3.42
C PHE A 177 -4.64 10.44 4.19
N ASP A 178 -4.92 9.15 4.08
CA ASP A 178 -6.03 8.46 4.75
C ASP A 178 -5.47 7.27 5.52
N LEU A 179 -5.56 7.34 6.84
CA LEU A 179 -5.11 6.30 7.77
C LEU A 179 -6.33 5.62 8.39
N VAL A 180 -6.50 4.33 8.13
CA VAL A 180 -7.59 3.53 8.70
C VAL A 180 -7.04 2.38 9.53
N ILE A 181 -7.57 2.19 10.74
CA ILE A 181 -7.12 1.20 11.71
C ILE A 181 -8.29 0.29 12.08
N ASN A 182 -8.07 -1.02 12.12
CA ASN A 182 -9.05 -2.01 12.57
C ASN A 182 -8.70 -2.50 13.99
N MET A 183 -9.44 -2.00 14.99
CA MET A 183 -9.24 -2.38 16.40
C MET A 183 -9.76 -3.79 16.70
N LYS A 184 -10.72 -4.33 15.93
CA LYS A 184 -11.12 -5.75 16.07
C LYS A 184 -9.95 -6.67 15.73
N THR A 185 -9.24 -6.36 14.65
CA THR A 185 -8.05 -7.12 14.25
C THR A 185 -6.91 -6.92 15.23
N ALA A 186 -6.66 -5.70 15.71
CA ALA A 186 -5.68 -5.44 16.75
C ALA A 186 -5.95 -6.31 18.00
N LYS A 187 -7.19 -6.30 18.50
CA LYS A 187 -7.61 -7.12 19.63
C LYS A 187 -7.45 -8.63 19.39
N ALA A 188 -7.84 -9.11 18.21
CA ALA A 188 -7.71 -10.53 17.83
C ALA A 188 -6.25 -10.99 17.79
N LEU A 189 -5.34 -10.10 17.41
CA LEU A 189 -3.89 -10.36 17.38
C LEU A 189 -3.21 -10.12 18.74
N GLY A 190 -3.92 -9.56 19.73
CA GLY A 190 -3.37 -9.20 21.04
C GLY A 190 -2.44 -7.97 20.98
N LEU A 191 -2.68 -7.08 20.03
CA LEU A 191 -1.89 -5.88 19.80
C LEU A 191 -2.52 -4.67 20.48
N THR A 192 -1.68 -3.83 21.07
CA THR A 192 -2.08 -2.53 21.60
C THR A 192 -1.63 -1.44 20.61
N ILE A 193 -2.58 -0.66 20.14
CA ILE A 193 -2.29 0.52 19.31
C ILE A 193 -2.22 1.74 20.23
N PRO A 194 -1.12 2.52 20.21
CA PRO A 194 -0.99 3.70 21.04
C PRO A 194 -2.10 4.72 20.78
N GLU A 195 -2.64 5.33 21.84
CA GLU A 195 -3.73 6.31 21.75
C GLU A 195 -3.35 7.51 20.85
N ALA A 196 -2.13 8.00 20.98
CA ALA A 196 -1.60 9.07 20.11
C ALA A 196 -1.64 8.71 18.61
N PHE A 197 -1.63 7.41 18.29
CA PHE A 197 -1.74 6.93 16.92
C PHE A 197 -3.20 6.87 16.45
N LEU A 198 -4.11 6.47 17.36
CA LEU A 198 -5.55 6.43 17.08
C LEU A 198 -6.12 7.83 16.79
N VAL A 199 -5.63 8.85 17.47
CA VAL A 199 -6.03 10.27 17.24
C VAL A 199 -5.65 10.75 15.83
N ARG A 200 -4.63 10.17 15.22
CA ARG A 200 -4.18 10.51 13.85
C ARG A 200 -4.94 9.75 12.77
N ALA A 201 -5.73 8.73 13.15
CA ALA A 201 -6.49 7.94 12.20
C ALA A 201 -7.71 8.71 11.67
N ASP A 202 -7.92 8.66 10.36
CA ASP A 202 -9.12 9.21 9.70
C ASP A 202 -10.36 8.34 9.95
N ALA A 203 -10.15 7.04 10.22
CA ALA A 203 -11.21 6.12 10.65
C ALA A 203 -10.66 4.98 11.52
N VAL A 204 -11.45 4.58 12.52
CA VAL A 204 -11.20 3.44 13.39
C VAL A 204 -12.38 2.49 13.28
N ILE A 205 -12.11 1.20 13.02
CA ILE A 205 -13.12 0.13 12.94
C ILE A 205 -13.12 -0.60 14.28
N GLU A 206 -14.26 -0.49 14.99
CA GLU A 206 -14.50 -1.10 16.30
C GLU A 206 -15.36 -2.37 16.21
#